data_45c4f3a1a245ec9036b0d36f4d3c805d
#
_entry.id   45c4f3a1a245ec9036b0d36f4d3c805d
#
_cell.length_a   1.000
_cell.length_b   1.000
_cell.length_c   1.000
_cell.angle_alpha   90.00
_cell.angle_beta   90.00
_cell.angle_gamma   90.00
#
_symmetry.space_group_name_H-M   'P 1'
#
loop_
_entity.id
_entity.type
_entity.pdbx_description
1 polymer ?
#
loop_
_entity_poly.entity_id
_entity_poly.type
_entity_poly.pdbx_seq_one_letter_code
_entity_poly.pdbx_strand_id
1 'polypeptide(L)'
;MKNIAKRVAAGLAAALLLTTTGCAAGGSSKQQDFQPSLDTEKEVQFNVIGYFENFEALDQVMNDFSAYYPNATFVYQRVRDNDEVAYLEANADVDLFMTSGDLLHRQNAALPQYCVDLSEKNIDLSAIAPEMLQAHAVDGKQLSVPIGQNIRGLVVNTTLLKKEGLAVPRNLPEFLNALSVLKAKGYTPIQGPTGMVYAEVTSGMIFSGLCQGQPLREALKKGDMDAAEQAVLPAMELMDTLVENGYTDPALNAAYPDDNYDGSILRFFEGDVPFWVCNTEKVSGMKKRESKSETFKKQPFSYGFIYAPVGEAGQYIYREPWFGFAANKTGKNADYAVEFLRFLATQAESNRIADVKGVPSAAKDGTGSAIYTKVLDEKLTADSCVNQGEVTPAMVSKWCSCITQYALGKYASAHEAAQDFLGVCSAEIK
;
A
#
# COMPACT_ATOMS: atom_id res chain seq x y z
N MET A 1 -39.71 15.16 36.52
CA MET A 1 -39.51 15.28 37.99
C MET A 1 -38.03 15.00 38.30
N LYS A 2 -37.42 16.02 38.91
CA LYS A 2 -36.18 16.01 39.77
C LYS A 2 -34.91 15.49 39.10
N ASN A 3 -34.05 16.38 38.59
CA ASN A 3 -32.89 17.01 39.29
C ASN A 3 -32.08 16.09 40.20
N ILE A 4 -30.81 15.85 39.86
CA ILE A 4 -29.71 16.03 40.83
C ILE A 4 -28.48 16.50 40.02
N ALA A 5 -28.03 17.67 40.47
CA ALA A 5 -26.85 18.39 39.98
C ALA A 5 -25.66 18.17 40.93
N LYS A 6 -24.48 18.32 40.38
CA LYS A 6 -23.23 18.79 41.02
C LYS A 6 -22.66 18.02 42.21
N ARG A 7 -21.39 17.61 42.10
CA ARG A 7 -20.33 18.04 43.07
C ARG A 7 -18.95 17.95 42.45
N VAL A 8 -18.31 19.07 42.43
CA VAL A 8 -16.87 19.32 42.26
C VAL A 8 -16.17 18.87 43.55
N ALA A 9 -15.00 18.25 43.46
CA ALA A 9 -14.00 18.30 44.51
C ALA A 9 -12.61 18.18 43.86
N ALA A 10 -11.87 19.27 43.98
CA ALA A 10 -10.43 19.33 43.80
C ALA A 10 -9.71 18.65 44.97
N GLY A 11 -8.54 18.08 44.73
CA GLY A 11 -7.71 17.53 45.81
C GLY A 11 -6.38 16.98 45.33
N LEU A 12 -5.39 17.81 45.38
CA LEU A 12 -3.96 17.63 45.82
C LEU A 12 -3.11 16.52 45.19
N ALA A 13 -1.96 17.01 44.74
CA ALA A 13 -0.72 16.36 44.41
C ALA A 13 -0.16 15.50 45.54
N ALA A 14 0.41 14.34 45.22
CA ALA A 14 1.46 13.71 45.99
C ALA A 14 2.39 12.98 45.04
N ALA A 15 3.59 13.47 44.92
CA ALA A 15 4.71 12.82 44.25
C ALA A 15 5.13 11.59 45.05
N LEU A 16 5.23 10.44 44.39
CA LEU A 16 5.94 9.27 44.91
C LEU A 16 6.89 8.77 43.82
N LEU A 17 8.16 9.12 44.02
CA LEU A 17 9.29 8.49 43.36
C LEU A 17 9.38 7.03 43.85
N LEU A 18 9.23 6.10 42.93
CA LEU A 18 9.66 4.72 43.11
C LEU A 18 10.59 4.36 41.96
N THR A 19 11.87 4.37 42.28
CA THR A 19 12.93 3.77 41.44
C THR A 19 12.78 2.27 41.43
N THR A 20 12.55 1.70 40.27
CA THR A 20 12.84 0.29 40.01
C THR A 20 13.75 0.21 38.81
N THR A 21 15.00 -0.12 39.07
CA THR A 21 15.99 -0.58 38.09
C THR A 21 15.53 -1.91 37.50
N GLY A 22 15.26 -1.92 36.21
CA GLY A 22 15.03 -3.12 35.43
C GLY A 22 15.68 -2.94 34.06
N CYS A 23 16.82 -3.59 33.86
CA CYS A 23 17.50 -3.67 32.57
C CYS A 23 16.61 -4.38 31.54
N ALA A 24 16.28 -3.69 30.48
CA ALA A 24 15.92 -4.31 29.21
C ALA A 24 16.55 -3.45 28.10
N ALA A 25 17.56 -4.02 27.46
CA ALA A 25 18.18 -3.45 26.27
C ALA A 25 17.19 -3.55 25.11
N GLY A 26 16.59 -2.46 24.74
CA GLY A 26 15.86 -2.22 23.51
C GLY A 26 16.12 -0.79 23.13
N GLY A 27 16.87 -0.55 22.06
CA GLY A 27 17.18 0.79 21.58
C GLY A 27 15.88 1.52 21.21
N SER A 28 15.34 2.30 22.10
CA SER A 28 14.30 3.28 21.76
C SER A 28 14.99 4.43 21.01
N SER A 29 14.79 4.52 19.70
CA SER A 29 14.96 5.78 19.01
C SER A 29 14.16 6.83 19.77
N LYS A 30 14.83 7.90 20.20
CA LYS A 30 14.14 9.02 20.88
C LYS A 30 13.05 9.50 19.94
N GLN A 31 11.80 9.26 20.31
CA GLN A 31 10.63 9.82 19.69
C GLN A 31 10.80 11.33 19.70
N GLN A 32 10.83 11.96 18.54
CA GLN A 32 10.90 13.40 18.45
C GLN A 32 9.51 13.90 18.82
N ASP A 33 9.35 14.46 20.02
CA ASP A 33 8.06 14.96 20.49
C ASP A 33 7.58 16.08 19.55
N PHE A 34 6.36 15.93 19.02
CA PHE A 34 5.74 16.99 18.24
C PHE A 34 5.55 18.24 19.12
N GLN A 35 5.93 19.40 18.58
CA GLN A 35 5.76 20.68 19.25
C GLN A 35 4.78 21.53 18.42
N PRO A 36 3.63 21.95 19.02
CA PRO A 36 2.71 22.87 18.37
C PRO A 36 3.37 24.15 17.89
N SER A 37 3.05 24.59 16.68
CA SER A 37 3.60 25.82 16.10
C SER A 37 2.57 26.94 15.97
N LEU A 38 1.29 26.64 16.20
CA LEU A 38 0.18 27.58 16.12
C LEU A 38 -0.51 27.73 17.50
N ASP A 39 -1.47 28.62 17.57
CA ASP A 39 -2.25 28.87 18.80
C ASP A 39 -3.09 27.63 19.16
N THR A 40 -2.75 26.99 20.28
CA THR A 40 -3.40 25.76 20.74
C THR A 40 -4.80 26.00 21.33
N GLU A 41 -5.10 27.24 21.74
CA GLU A 41 -6.40 27.59 22.31
C GLU A 41 -7.47 27.96 21.27
N LYS A 42 -7.06 28.13 20.01
CA LYS A 42 -7.98 28.46 18.93
C LYS A 42 -8.95 27.31 18.66
N GLU A 43 -10.24 27.63 18.57
CA GLU A 43 -11.26 26.70 18.10
C GLU A 43 -11.10 26.48 16.58
N VAL A 44 -10.88 25.22 16.19
CA VAL A 44 -10.73 24.81 14.79
C VAL A 44 -11.62 23.60 14.52
N GLN A 45 -12.54 23.70 13.57
CA GLN A 45 -13.24 22.55 13.05
C GLN A 45 -12.68 22.23 11.67
N PHE A 46 -12.05 21.06 11.53
CA PHE A 46 -11.59 20.54 10.26
C PHE A 46 -12.72 19.80 9.53
N ASN A 47 -12.96 20.14 8.29
CA ASN A 47 -13.76 19.34 7.37
C ASN A 47 -12.81 18.49 6.53
N VAL A 48 -12.91 17.17 6.68
CA VAL A 48 -11.99 16.17 6.09
C VAL A 48 -12.79 15.27 5.14
N ILE A 49 -12.28 15.06 3.94
CA ILE A 49 -12.84 14.08 3.01
C ILE A 49 -11.86 12.95 2.70
N GLY A 50 -12.40 11.75 2.49
CA GLY A 50 -11.60 10.58 2.14
C GLY A 50 -12.45 9.43 1.60
N TYR A 51 -11.81 8.30 1.28
CA TYR A 51 -12.45 7.21 0.53
C TYR A 51 -13.07 6.13 1.40
N PHE A 52 -12.68 6.04 2.66
CA PHE A 52 -13.14 4.96 3.55
C PHE A 52 -14.42 5.34 4.28
N GLU A 53 -15.31 4.38 4.49
CA GLU A 53 -16.49 4.58 5.35
C GLU A 53 -16.11 4.67 6.83
N ASN A 54 -15.13 3.86 7.24
CA ASN A 54 -14.58 3.83 8.57
C ASN A 54 -13.06 3.81 8.46
N PHE A 55 -12.40 4.81 9.01
CA PHE A 55 -10.95 4.89 9.00
C PHE A 55 -10.42 5.04 10.44
N GLU A 56 -10.49 3.93 11.19
CA GLU A 56 -10.10 3.87 12.59
C GLU A 56 -8.69 4.43 12.86
N ALA A 57 -7.76 4.25 11.90
CA ALA A 57 -6.41 4.80 12.01
C ALA A 57 -6.40 6.33 11.97
N LEU A 58 -7.25 6.94 11.15
CA LEU A 58 -7.39 8.40 11.08
C LEU A 58 -8.06 8.93 12.34
N ASP A 59 -9.11 8.27 12.83
CA ASP A 59 -9.77 8.64 14.10
C ASP A 59 -8.76 8.69 15.26
N GLN A 60 -7.83 7.71 15.29
CA GLN A 60 -6.78 7.68 16.29
C GLN A 60 -5.83 8.88 16.19
N VAL A 61 -5.34 9.16 14.96
CA VAL A 61 -4.44 10.29 14.70
C VAL A 61 -5.12 11.62 15.00
N MET A 62 -6.40 11.80 14.68
CA MET A 62 -7.18 12.98 15.01
C MET A 62 -7.28 13.17 16.53
N ASN A 63 -7.53 12.09 17.29
CA ASN A 63 -7.56 12.11 18.75
C ASN A 63 -6.20 12.48 19.33
N ASP A 64 -5.10 11.94 18.80
CA ASP A 64 -3.75 12.25 19.26
C ASP A 64 -3.36 13.70 18.95
N PHE A 65 -3.77 14.23 17.79
CA PHE A 65 -3.62 15.65 17.47
C PHE A 65 -4.38 16.55 18.45
N SER A 66 -5.59 16.14 18.84
CA SER A 66 -6.42 16.89 19.80
C SER A 66 -5.79 16.94 21.22
N ALA A 67 -4.82 16.08 21.53
CA ALA A 67 -4.04 16.19 22.75
C ALA A 67 -3.12 17.44 22.75
N TYR A 68 -2.71 17.91 21.59
CA TYR A 68 -1.89 19.12 21.40
C TYR A 68 -2.76 20.36 21.11
N TYR A 69 -3.90 20.16 20.45
CA TYR A 69 -4.87 21.18 20.06
C TYR A 69 -6.26 20.82 20.60
N PRO A 70 -6.51 21.07 21.91
CA PRO A 70 -7.71 20.54 22.59
C PRO A 70 -9.03 21.09 22.05
N ASN A 71 -8.99 22.22 21.35
CA ASN A 71 -10.17 22.82 20.71
C ASN A 71 -10.28 22.47 19.21
N ALA A 72 -9.44 21.56 18.72
CA ALA A 72 -9.57 21.01 17.37
C ALA A 72 -10.63 19.90 17.32
N THR A 73 -11.54 20.01 16.37
CA THR A 73 -12.56 18.99 16.07
C THR A 73 -12.51 18.58 14.61
N PHE A 74 -12.93 17.36 14.30
CA PHE A 74 -12.88 16.83 12.95
C PHE A 74 -14.26 16.33 12.51
N VAL A 75 -14.66 16.71 11.30
CA VAL A 75 -15.84 16.19 10.61
C VAL A 75 -15.35 15.46 9.37
N TYR A 76 -15.44 14.14 9.40
CA TYR A 76 -15.01 13.30 8.27
C TYR A 76 -16.20 12.92 7.40
N GLN A 77 -16.04 13.05 6.09
CA GLN A 77 -17.02 12.62 5.11
C GLN A 77 -16.37 11.74 4.06
N ARG A 78 -17.03 10.61 3.75
CA ARG A 78 -16.63 9.79 2.63
C ARG A 78 -17.04 10.42 1.31
N VAL A 79 -16.07 10.48 0.38
CA VAL A 79 -16.27 10.84 -1.02
C VAL A 79 -15.86 9.63 -1.87
N ARG A 80 -16.49 9.42 -3.01
CA ARG A 80 -16.10 8.35 -3.91
C ARG A 80 -14.78 8.69 -4.58
N ASP A 81 -13.98 7.67 -4.85
CA ASP A 81 -12.77 7.78 -5.65
C ASP A 81 -13.07 8.43 -7.00
N ASN A 82 -12.32 9.44 -7.37
CA ASN A 82 -12.47 10.32 -8.53
C ASN A 82 -13.54 11.42 -8.46
N ASP A 83 -14.28 11.56 -7.36
CA ASP A 83 -15.25 12.64 -7.18
C ASP A 83 -14.66 13.83 -6.38
N GLU A 84 -13.37 13.77 -5.98
CA GLU A 84 -12.74 14.73 -5.07
C GLU A 84 -12.76 16.15 -5.63
N VAL A 85 -12.43 16.33 -6.91
CA VAL A 85 -12.38 17.65 -7.56
C VAL A 85 -13.77 18.28 -7.57
N ALA A 86 -14.76 17.52 -8.01
CA ALA A 86 -16.14 18.01 -8.04
C ALA A 86 -16.64 18.35 -6.63
N TYR A 87 -16.23 17.56 -5.63
CA TYR A 87 -16.60 17.82 -4.24
C TYR A 87 -15.91 19.09 -3.71
N LEU A 88 -14.60 19.28 -3.98
CA LEU A 88 -13.84 20.46 -3.57
C LEU A 88 -14.37 21.74 -4.27
N GLU A 89 -14.80 21.65 -5.52
CA GLU A 89 -15.45 22.76 -6.24
C GLU A 89 -16.76 23.19 -5.60
N ALA A 90 -17.54 22.22 -5.12
CA ALA A 90 -18.83 22.47 -4.52
C ALA A 90 -18.77 22.88 -3.04
N ASN A 91 -17.67 22.55 -2.33
CA ASN A 91 -17.53 22.70 -0.89
C ASN A 91 -16.19 23.37 -0.53
N ALA A 92 -16.19 24.70 -0.53
CA ALA A 92 -15.00 25.51 -0.24
C ALA A 92 -14.52 25.43 1.22
N ASP A 93 -15.26 24.79 2.11
CA ASP A 93 -14.97 24.64 3.53
C ASP A 93 -14.20 23.34 3.87
N VAL A 94 -13.88 22.52 2.88
CA VAL A 94 -12.98 21.36 3.06
C VAL A 94 -11.56 21.85 3.38
N ASP A 95 -10.99 21.37 4.48
CA ASP A 95 -9.63 21.74 4.93
C ASP A 95 -8.59 20.68 4.55
N LEU A 96 -8.96 19.41 4.65
CA LEU A 96 -8.10 18.25 4.39
C LEU A 96 -8.79 17.26 3.46
N PHE A 97 -8.04 16.68 2.55
CA PHE A 97 -8.58 15.62 1.68
C PHE A 97 -7.57 14.51 1.43
N MET A 98 -8.10 13.28 1.35
CA MET A 98 -7.31 12.13 0.98
C MET A 98 -7.01 12.17 -0.51
N THR A 99 -5.79 11.75 -0.88
CA THR A 99 -5.34 11.65 -2.26
C THR A 99 -4.34 10.50 -2.43
N SER A 100 -3.92 10.25 -3.64
CA SER A 100 -2.85 9.29 -3.97
C SER A 100 -1.95 9.86 -5.05
N GLY A 101 -0.76 9.25 -5.21
CA GLY A 101 0.14 9.59 -6.31
C GLY A 101 -0.54 9.49 -7.68
N ASP A 102 -1.32 8.43 -7.90
CA ASP A 102 -2.09 8.25 -9.15
C ASP A 102 -3.04 9.41 -9.40
N LEU A 103 -3.82 9.83 -8.40
CA LEU A 103 -4.78 10.93 -8.52
C LEU A 103 -4.10 12.29 -8.80
N LEU A 104 -2.91 12.50 -8.21
CA LEU A 104 -2.14 13.72 -8.40
C LEU A 104 -1.49 13.80 -9.79
N HIS A 105 -1.11 12.66 -10.39
CA HIS A 105 -0.36 12.58 -11.65
C HIS A 105 -1.21 12.29 -12.90
N ARG A 106 -2.53 12.11 -12.77
CA ARG A 106 -3.39 11.85 -13.94
C ARG A 106 -3.32 13.00 -14.93
N GLN A 107 -3.29 12.68 -16.22
CA GLN A 107 -3.40 13.67 -17.28
C GLN A 107 -4.71 14.47 -17.09
N ASN A 108 -4.60 15.80 -17.12
CA ASN A 108 -5.68 16.74 -16.85
C ASN A 108 -6.21 16.70 -15.39
N ALA A 109 -5.42 16.20 -14.44
CA ALA A 109 -5.82 16.23 -13.04
C ALA A 109 -5.92 17.67 -12.53
N ALA A 110 -7.13 18.07 -12.15
CA ALA A 110 -7.35 19.37 -11.52
C ALA A 110 -6.96 19.36 -10.03
N LEU A 111 -6.75 18.18 -9.43
CA LEU A 111 -6.52 18.01 -8.00
C LEU A 111 -5.29 18.76 -7.46
N PRO A 112 -4.12 18.81 -8.16
CA PRO A 112 -2.96 19.56 -7.70
C PRO A 112 -3.23 21.04 -7.44
N GLN A 113 -4.19 21.65 -8.15
CA GLN A 113 -4.52 23.07 -7.97
C GLN A 113 -5.16 23.38 -6.61
N TYR A 114 -5.73 22.39 -5.93
CA TYR A 114 -6.34 22.53 -4.60
C TYR A 114 -5.34 22.30 -3.48
N CYS A 115 -4.20 21.67 -3.75
CA CYS A 115 -3.21 21.34 -2.73
C CYS A 115 -2.38 22.56 -2.31
N VAL A 116 -2.09 22.64 -1.01
CA VAL A 116 -1.01 23.49 -0.51
C VAL A 116 0.32 22.86 -0.94
N ASP A 117 1.24 23.68 -1.45
CA ASP A 117 2.62 23.24 -1.67
C ASP A 117 3.36 23.15 -0.34
N LEU A 118 3.58 21.94 0.14
CA LEU A 118 4.27 21.67 1.40
C LEU A 118 5.78 21.97 1.33
N SER A 119 6.37 22.06 0.12
CA SER A 119 7.77 22.43 -0.06
C SER A 119 8.04 23.87 0.36
N GLU A 120 7.02 24.74 0.31
CA GLU A 120 7.09 26.14 0.73
C GLU A 120 6.78 26.32 2.22
N LYS A 121 6.43 25.24 2.92
CA LYS A 121 6.07 25.26 4.33
C LYS A 121 7.21 24.70 5.18
N ASN A 122 7.30 25.14 6.42
CA ASN A 122 8.30 24.61 7.35
C ASN A 122 7.81 23.27 7.96
N ILE A 123 7.72 22.23 7.09
CA ILE A 123 7.36 20.88 7.49
C ILE A 123 8.60 19.99 7.43
N ASP A 124 8.90 19.30 8.54
CA ASP A 124 9.89 18.23 8.53
C ASP A 124 9.27 16.93 7.99
N LEU A 125 9.63 16.58 6.77
CA LEU A 125 9.23 15.33 6.12
C LEU A 125 10.33 14.27 6.18
N SER A 126 11.39 14.48 6.93
CA SER A 126 12.58 13.62 6.95
C SER A 126 12.31 12.21 7.50
N ALA A 127 11.25 12.03 8.27
CA ALA A 127 10.83 10.72 8.76
C ALA A 127 10.18 9.85 7.66
N ILE A 128 9.63 10.43 6.61
CA ILE A 128 8.98 9.70 5.51
C ILE A 128 10.03 9.22 4.52
N ALA A 129 9.84 8.02 3.97
CA ALA A 129 10.72 7.47 2.95
C ALA A 129 10.70 8.32 1.68
N PRO A 130 11.89 8.67 1.10
CA PRO A 130 11.97 9.61 -0.03
C PRO A 130 11.15 9.16 -1.25
N GLU A 131 11.12 7.88 -1.55
CA GLU A 131 10.35 7.31 -2.65
C GLU A 131 8.85 7.46 -2.46
N MET A 132 8.37 7.47 -1.20
CA MET A 132 6.97 7.71 -0.88
C MET A 132 6.62 9.18 -1.09
N LEU A 133 7.50 10.10 -0.69
CA LEU A 133 7.33 11.53 -0.93
C LEU A 133 7.33 11.85 -2.42
N GLN A 134 8.27 11.29 -3.17
CA GLN A 134 8.41 11.55 -4.62
C GLN A 134 7.14 11.22 -5.39
N ALA A 135 6.46 10.12 -5.06
CA ALA A 135 5.22 9.75 -5.74
C ALA A 135 4.03 10.68 -5.41
N HIS A 136 4.13 11.46 -4.34
CA HIS A 136 3.15 12.47 -3.94
C HIS A 136 3.59 13.91 -4.28
N ALA A 137 4.65 14.05 -5.07
CA ALA A 137 5.15 15.33 -5.58
C ALA A 137 4.81 15.50 -7.07
N VAL A 138 4.39 16.69 -7.47
CA VAL A 138 4.07 17.05 -8.86
C VAL A 138 4.84 18.33 -9.20
N ASP A 139 5.57 18.33 -10.32
CA ASP A 139 6.36 19.48 -10.78
C ASP A 139 7.29 20.06 -9.71
N GLY A 140 7.91 19.19 -8.91
CA GLY A 140 8.83 19.56 -7.82
C GLY A 140 8.16 20.08 -6.55
N LYS A 141 6.84 20.07 -6.48
CA LYS A 141 6.04 20.49 -5.33
C LYS A 141 5.57 19.28 -4.54
N GLN A 142 5.76 19.25 -3.23
CA GLN A 142 5.20 18.23 -2.36
C GLN A 142 3.75 18.58 -2.03
N LEU A 143 2.80 17.81 -2.54
CA LEU A 143 1.38 18.17 -2.47
C LEU A 143 0.60 17.43 -1.38
N SER A 144 1.15 16.33 -0.86
CA SER A 144 0.50 15.58 0.23
C SER A 144 1.51 14.80 1.06
N VAL A 145 1.07 14.34 2.23
CA VAL A 145 1.85 13.45 3.12
C VAL A 145 1.32 12.04 2.96
N PRO A 146 2.14 11.08 2.46
CA PRO A 146 1.74 9.68 2.36
C PRO A 146 1.58 9.06 3.75
N ILE A 147 0.59 8.17 3.91
CA ILE A 147 0.23 7.56 5.21
C ILE A 147 0.55 6.07 5.30
N GLY A 148 1.05 5.46 4.25
CA GLY A 148 1.41 4.04 4.23
C GLY A 148 1.95 3.62 2.88
N GLN A 149 2.27 2.34 2.79
CA GLN A 149 2.73 1.70 1.56
C GLN A 149 1.77 0.59 1.14
N ASN A 150 1.69 0.39 -0.16
CA ASN A 150 1.08 -0.79 -0.74
C ASN A 150 2.19 -1.64 -1.39
N ILE A 151 2.27 -2.90 -1.02
CA ILE A 151 3.28 -3.83 -1.53
C ILE A 151 2.55 -4.98 -2.20
N ARG A 152 2.98 -5.33 -3.39
CA ARG A 152 2.43 -6.43 -4.19
C ARG A 152 3.09 -7.75 -3.81
N GLY A 153 2.31 -8.84 -3.78
CA GLY A 153 2.81 -10.15 -3.41
C GLY A 153 1.73 -11.21 -3.29
N LEU A 154 1.96 -12.16 -2.40
CA LEU A 154 1.11 -13.31 -2.21
C LEU A 154 0.87 -13.60 -0.72
N VAL A 155 -0.34 -13.97 -0.38
CA VAL A 155 -0.60 -14.67 0.89
C VAL A 155 -0.40 -16.17 0.67
N VAL A 156 0.39 -16.79 1.51
CA VAL A 156 0.72 -18.21 1.45
C VAL A 156 0.05 -18.97 2.60
N ASN A 157 -0.64 -20.06 2.28
CA ASN A 157 -1.15 -21.02 3.27
C ASN A 157 0.00 -21.93 3.74
N THR A 158 0.68 -21.52 4.81
CA THR A 158 1.87 -22.24 5.32
C THR A 158 1.51 -23.61 5.90
N THR A 159 0.31 -23.78 6.45
CA THR A 159 -0.20 -25.07 6.92
C THR A 159 -0.36 -26.04 5.75
N LEU A 160 -0.91 -25.58 4.63
CA LEU A 160 -1.09 -26.41 3.44
C LEU A 160 0.26 -26.79 2.83
N LEU A 161 1.17 -25.84 2.65
CA LEU A 161 2.52 -26.14 2.14
C LEU A 161 3.21 -27.20 3.01
N LYS A 162 3.19 -27.04 4.33
CA LYS A 162 3.78 -28.00 5.27
C LYS A 162 3.13 -29.38 5.16
N LYS A 163 1.80 -29.45 5.03
CA LYS A 163 1.07 -30.70 4.81
C LYS A 163 1.54 -31.43 3.55
N GLU A 164 1.84 -30.68 2.50
CA GLU A 164 2.30 -31.23 1.22
C GLU A 164 3.84 -31.43 1.14
N GLY A 165 4.55 -31.19 2.25
CA GLY A 165 6.01 -31.38 2.34
C GLY A 165 6.83 -30.28 1.69
N LEU A 166 6.25 -29.08 1.53
CA LEU A 166 6.84 -27.93 0.87
C LEU A 166 7.26 -26.85 1.88
N ALA A 167 8.39 -26.21 1.61
CA ALA A 167 8.77 -24.93 2.23
C ALA A 167 8.12 -23.75 1.51
N VAL A 168 8.14 -22.57 2.15
CA VAL A 168 7.77 -21.32 1.50
C VAL A 168 8.86 -20.99 0.47
N PRO A 169 8.51 -20.77 -0.81
CA PRO A 169 9.49 -20.54 -1.86
C PRO A 169 10.15 -19.16 -1.70
N ARG A 170 11.45 -19.07 -2.02
CA ARG A 170 12.26 -17.86 -1.89
C ARG A 170 12.70 -17.25 -3.20
N ASN A 171 12.63 -18.03 -4.29
CA ASN A 171 13.06 -17.67 -5.63
C ASN A 171 12.20 -18.39 -6.68
N LEU A 172 12.38 -18.05 -7.94
CA LEU A 172 11.60 -18.62 -9.04
C LEU A 172 11.74 -20.14 -9.17
N PRO A 173 12.94 -20.76 -9.11
CA PRO A 173 13.07 -22.22 -9.17
C PRO A 173 12.29 -22.93 -8.05
N GLU A 174 12.38 -22.47 -6.81
CA GLU A 174 11.63 -23.03 -5.68
C GLU A 174 10.10 -22.84 -5.86
N PHE A 175 9.70 -21.69 -6.39
CA PHE A 175 8.30 -21.38 -6.64
C PHE A 175 7.71 -22.32 -7.70
N LEU A 176 8.36 -22.45 -8.86
CA LEU A 176 7.91 -23.33 -9.93
C LEU A 176 7.88 -24.80 -9.48
N ASN A 177 8.86 -25.24 -8.67
CA ASN A 177 8.84 -26.58 -8.09
C ASN A 177 7.62 -26.77 -7.16
N ALA A 178 7.34 -25.79 -6.27
CA ALA A 178 6.18 -25.86 -5.39
C ALA A 178 4.86 -25.91 -6.17
N LEU A 179 4.74 -25.08 -7.23
CA LEU A 179 3.56 -25.06 -8.11
C LEU A 179 3.35 -26.42 -8.79
N SER A 180 4.41 -27.03 -9.32
CA SER A 180 4.38 -28.33 -9.97
C SER A 180 3.91 -29.44 -9.03
N VAL A 181 4.48 -29.49 -7.82
CA VAL A 181 4.08 -30.49 -6.80
C VAL A 181 2.63 -30.31 -6.40
N LEU A 182 2.18 -29.08 -6.16
CA LEU A 182 0.79 -28.78 -5.78
C LEU A 182 -0.19 -29.12 -6.90
N LYS A 183 0.16 -28.81 -8.17
CA LYS A 183 -0.65 -29.16 -9.32
C LYS A 183 -0.80 -30.67 -9.46
N ALA A 184 0.27 -31.43 -9.30
CA ALA A 184 0.24 -32.90 -9.35
C ALA A 184 -0.66 -33.51 -8.25
N LYS A 185 -0.92 -32.78 -7.17
CA LYS A 185 -1.83 -33.16 -6.07
C LYS A 185 -3.26 -32.65 -6.27
N GLY A 186 -3.55 -32.02 -7.39
CA GLY A 186 -4.91 -31.59 -7.76
C GLY A 186 -5.28 -30.17 -7.33
N TYR A 187 -4.34 -29.41 -6.79
CA TYR A 187 -4.60 -27.98 -6.48
C TYR A 187 -4.56 -27.12 -7.75
N THR A 188 -5.23 -25.97 -7.73
CA THR A 188 -4.92 -24.82 -8.56
C THR A 188 -4.06 -23.87 -7.71
N PRO A 189 -2.71 -23.94 -7.86
CA PRO A 189 -1.81 -23.40 -6.84
C PRO A 189 -1.91 -21.90 -6.65
N ILE A 190 -2.12 -21.13 -7.73
CA ILE A 190 -2.20 -19.66 -7.69
C ILE A 190 -3.62 -19.24 -8.00
N GLN A 191 -4.23 -18.50 -7.09
CA GLN A 191 -5.55 -17.89 -7.26
C GLN A 191 -5.50 -16.44 -6.78
N GLY A 192 -6.46 -15.62 -7.22
CA GLY A 192 -6.57 -14.22 -6.80
C GLY A 192 -7.66 -13.48 -7.57
N PRO A 193 -7.88 -12.20 -7.26
CA PRO A 193 -8.75 -11.34 -8.06
C PRO A 193 -8.23 -11.21 -9.49
N THR A 194 -9.13 -11.19 -10.48
CA THR A 194 -8.79 -11.29 -11.91
C THR A 194 -7.76 -10.26 -12.36
N GLY A 195 -7.93 -8.99 -11.98
CA GLY A 195 -7.02 -7.92 -12.39
C GLY A 195 -5.68 -7.92 -11.65
N MET A 196 -5.61 -8.61 -10.49
CA MET A 196 -4.41 -8.65 -9.66
C MET A 196 -3.56 -9.88 -9.89
N VAL A 197 -4.18 -11.04 -10.11
CA VAL A 197 -3.51 -12.34 -10.06
C VAL A 197 -2.30 -12.44 -11.01
N TYR A 198 -2.36 -11.80 -12.14
CA TYR A 198 -1.28 -11.81 -13.13
C TYR A 198 -0.30 -10.66 -12.93
N ALA A 199 -0.83 -9.47 -12.68
CA ALA A 199 -0.03 -8.28 -12.50
C ALA A 199 0.84 -8.33 -11.23
N GLU A 200 0.27 -8.73 -10.10
CA GLU A 200 0.99 -8.74 -8.82
C GLU A 200 2.19 -9.71 -8.82
N VAL A 201 2.07 -10.84 -9.53
CA VAL A 201 3.17 -11.82 -9.65
C VAL A 201 4.32 -11.27 -10.47
N THR A 202 4.04 -10.51 -11.55
CA THR A 202 5.04 -10.07 -12.53
C THR A 202 5.52 -8.64 -12.34
N SER A 203 4.78 -7.81 -11.59
CA SER A 203 5.07 -6.38 -11.42
C SER A 203 6.49 -6.09 -10.94
N GLY A 204 6.99 -6.87 -9.98
CA GLY A 204 8.34 -6.68 -9.47
C GLY A 204 9.41 -6.85 -10.54
N MET A 205 9.27 -7.84 -11.43
CA MET A 205 10.20 -8.08 -12.54
C MET A 205 10.26 -6.87 -13.49
N ILE A 206 9.09 -6.38 -13.89
CA ILE A 206 8.98 -5.32 -14.89
C ILE A 206 9.37 -3.96 -14.32
N PHE A 207 8.84 -3.62 -13.15
CA PHE A 207 9.08 -2.31 -12.57
C PHE A 207 10.49 -2.14 -12.03
N SER A 208 11.16 -3.24 -11.62
CA SER A 208 12.60 -3.17 -11.33
C SER A 208 13.42 -2.81 -12.58
N GLY A 209 13.06 -3.38 -13.73
CA GLY A 209 13.71 -3.05 -15.01
C GLY A 209 13.51 -1.60 -15.46
N LEU A 210 12.45 -0.92 -14.98
CA LEU A 210 12.17 0.49 -15.26
C LEU A 210 12.86 1.47 -14.30
N CYS A 211 13.51 0.99 -13.22
CA CYS A 211 14.26 1.84 -12.31
C CYS A 211 15.55 2.37 -12.98
N GLN A 212 16.10 3.47 -12.43
CA GLN A 212 17.27 4.14 -12.98
C GLN A 212 18.48 3.20 -13.09
N GLY A 213 19.12 3.22 -14.25
CA GLY A 213 20.29 2.39 -14.55
C GLY A 213 19.97 0.93 -14.87
N GLN A 214 18.69 0.54 -14.88
CA GLN A 214 18.29 -0.82 -15.21
C GLN A 214 18.12 -1.04 -16.72
N PRO A 215 18.31 -2.28 -17.21
CA PRO A 215 18.38 -2.57 -18.65
C PRO A 215 17.18 -2.10 -19.45
N LEU A 216 15.96 -2.33 -18.98
CA LEU A 216 14.73 -1.94 -19.66
C LEU A 216 14.65 -0.43 -19.83
N ARG A 217 14.91 0.33 -18.75
CA ARG A 217 14.91 1.80 -18.81
C ARG A 217 15.98 2.35 -19.75
N GLU A 218 17.18 1.80 -19.69
CA GLU A 218 18.30 2.24 -20.53
C GLU A 218 18.07 1.91 -22.02
N ALA A 219 17.42 0.79 -22.33
CA ALA A 219 16.99 0.47 -23.68
C ALA A 219 15.97 1.49 -24.20
N LEU A 220 14.95 1.82 -23.39
CA LEU A 220 13.92 2.81 -23.76
C LEU A 220 14.52 4.19 -23.99
N LYS A 221 15.43 4.68 -23.12
CA LYS A 221 16.14 5.96 -23.32
C LYS A 221 16.92 6.02 -24.61
N LYS A 222 17.47 4.90 -25.08
CA LYS A 222 18.23 4.82 -26.33
C LYS A 222 17.34 4.62 -27.57
N GLY A 223 16.05 4.37 -27.36
CA GLY A 223 15.13 3.99 -28.44
C GLY A 223 15.38 2.57 -28.98
N ASP A 224 16.10 1.74 -28.22
CA ASP A 224 16.37 0.33 -28.58
C ASP A 224 15.20 -0.54 -28.15
N MET A 225 14.20 -0.60 -29.04
CA MET A 225 12.95 -1.31 -28.78
C MET A 225 13.15 -2.83 -28.72
N ASP A 226 14.13 -3.36 -29.46
CA ASP A 226 14.44 -4.80 -29.45
C ASP A 226 15.01 -5.20 -28.08
N ALA A 227 15.96 -4.42 -27.55
CA ALA A 227 16.50 -4.66 -26.22
C ALA A 227 15.46 -4.44 -25.12
N ALA A 228 14.56 -3.47 -25.28
CA ALA A 228 13.45 -3.23 -24.36
C ALA A 228 12.49 -4.41 -24.32
N GLU A 229 12.14 -4.97 -25.49
CA GLU A 229 11.28 -6.13 -25.59
C GLU A 229 11.92 -7.36 -24.93
N GLN A 230 13.20 -7.63 -25.21
CA GLN A 230 13.92 -8.74 -24.59
C GLN A 230 13.92 -8.66 -23.04
N ALA A 231 13.85 -7.46 -22.48
CA ALA A 231 13.75 -7.26 -21.03
C ALA A 231 12.34 -7.52 -20.48
N VAL A 232 11.30 -7.46 -21.31
CA VAL A 232 9.89 -7.71 -20.91
C VAL A 232 9.51 -9.18 -21.09
N LEU A 233 10.04 -9.86 -22.12
CA LEU A 233 9.67 -11.23 -22.45
C LEU A 233 9.73 -12.25 -21.30
N PRO A 234 10.72 -12.23 -20.38
CA PRO A 234 10.74 -13.18 -19.26
C PRO A 234 9.48 -13.14 -18.38
N ALA A 235 8.83 -11.98 -18.22
CA ALA A 235 7.58 -11.89 -17.48
C ALA A 235 6.39 -12.49 -18.26
N MET A 236 6.41 -12.38 -19.59
CA MET A 236 5.42 -13.04 -20.46
C MET A 236 5.61 -14.56 -20.47
N GLU A 237 6.84 -15.05 -20.58
CA GLU A 237 7.19 -16.48 -20.52
C GLU A 237 6.80 -17.11 -19.16
N LEU A 238 6.98 -16.36 -18.07
CA LEU A 238 6.48 -16.79 -16.77
C LEU A 238 4.96 -16.93 -16.81
N MET A 239 4.24 -15.97 -17.41
CA MET A 239 2.80 -16.03 -17.51
C MET A 239 2.32 -17.24 -18.35
N ASP A 240 2.96 -17.51 -19.48
CA ASP A 240 2.68 -18.72 -20.29
C ASP A 240 2.89 -19.98 -19.43
N THR A 241 4.00 -20.05 -18.72
CA THR A 241 4.29 -21.16 -17.80
C THR A 241 3.17 -21.36 -16.76
N LEU A 242 2.68 -20.27 -16.16
CA LEU A 242 1.64 -20.34 -15.13
C LEU A 242 0.30 -20.80 -15.70
N VAL A 243 -0.08 -20.31 -16.87
CA VAL A 243 -1.38 -20.62 -17.51
C VAL A 243 -1.36 -22.00 -18.17
N GLU A 244 -0.36 -22.30 -18.99
CA GLU A 244 -0.28 -23.56 -19.76
C GLU A 244 -0.13 -24.78 -18.87
N ASN A 245 0.62 -24.69 -17.77
CA ASN A 245 0.71 -25.77 -16.80
C ASN A 245 -0.49 -25.83 -15.83
N GLY A 246 -1.45 -24.91 -15.97
CA GLY A 246 -2.62 -24.84 -15.11
C GLY A 246 -2.27 -24.53 -13.65
N TYR A 247 -1.19 -23.80 -13.41
CA TYR A 247 -0.83 -23.33 -12.07
C TYR A 247 -1.75 -22.20 -11.62
N THR A 248 -2.33 -21.48 -12.56
CA THR A 248 -3.47 -20.57 -12.36
C THR A 248 -4.57 -20.90 -13.39
N ASP A 249 -5.80 -20.55 -13.05
CA ASP A 249 -6.97 -20.79 -13.92
C ASP A 249 -7.73 -19.47 -14.12
N PRO A 250 -7.67 -18.88 -15.31
CA PRO A 250 -8.37 -17.62 -15.61
C PRO A 250 -9.89 -17.69 -15.40
N ALA A 251 -10.52 -18.84 -15.67
CA ALA A 251 -11.95 -19.01 -15.47
C ALA A 251 -12.32 -19.03 -13.99
N LEU A 252 -11.49 -19.66 -13.16
CA LEU A 252 -11.68 -19.70 -11.71
C LEU A 252 -11.46 -18.29 -11.11
N ASN A 253 -10.43 -17.58 -11.54
CA ASN A 253 -10.14 -16.25 -11.06
C ASN A 253 -11.22 -15.23 -11.47
N ALA A 254 -11.87 -15.41 -12.63
CA ALA A 254 -12.94 -14.54 -13.09
C ALA A 254 -14.17 -14.51 -12.15
N ALA A 255 -14.32 -15.51 -11.29
CA ALA A 255 -15.36 -15.51 -10.26
C ALA A 255 -15.09 -14.48 -9.14
N TYR A 256 -13.88 -13.94 -9.08
CA TYR A 256 -13.43 -12.99 -8.05
C TYR A 256 -12.95 -11.69 -8.69
N PRO A 257 -13.86 -10.82 -9.16
CA PRO A 257 -13.49 -9.51 -9.68
C PRO A 257 -12.87 -8.62 -8.59
N ASP A 258 -12.07 -7.65 -8.99
CA ASP A 258 -11.28 -6.81 -8.07
C ASP A 258 -12.12 -6.02 -7.07
N ASP A 259 -13.34 -5.64 -7.46
CA ASP A 259 -14.30 -4.93 -6.62
C ASP A 259 -15.02 -5.83 -5.58
N ASN A 260 -14.95 -7.15 -5.73
CA ASN A 260 -15.46 -8.10 -4.76
C ASN A 260 -14.44 -8.38 -3.64
N TYR A 261 -14.12 -7.35 -2.87
CA TYR A 261 -13.10 -7.40 -1.82
C TYR A 261 -13.34 -8.50 -0.78
N ASP A 262 -14.55 -8.59 -0.23
CA ASP A 262 -14.90 -9.59 0.80
C ASP A 262 -14.86 -11.01 0.22
N GLY A 263 -15.48 -11.24 -0.92
CA GLY A 263 -15.53 -12.55 -1.57
C GLY A 263 -14.16 -13.07 -1.95
N SER A 264 -13.29 -12.19 -2.45
CA SER A 264 -11.93 -12.57 -2.83
C SER A 264 -11.10 -13.05 -1.63
N ILE A 265 -11.18 -12.37 -0.50
CA ILE A 265 -10.48 -12.79 0.72
C ILE A 265 -11.10 -14.06 1.32
N LEU A 266 -12.43 -14.16 1.34
CA LEU A 266 -13.12 -15.35 1.88
C LEU A 266 -12.79 -16.60 1.09
N ARG A 267 -12.53 -16.50 -0.23
CA ARG A 267 -12.07 -17.64 -1.04
C ARG A 267 -10.77 -18.25 -0.52
N PHE A 268 -9.80 -17.42 -0.10
CA PHE A 268 -8.57 -17.93 0.51
C PHE A 268 -8.86 -18.72 1.79
N PHE A 269 -9.83 -18.31 2.59
CA PHE A 269 -10.21 -18.96 3.85
C PHE A 269 -11.01 -20.26 3.68
N GLU A 270 -11.27 -20.71 2.45
CA GLU A 270 -11.73 -22.09 2.20
C GLU A 270 -10.63 -23.13 2.49
N GLY A 271 -9.36 -22.72 2.56
CA GLY A 271 -8.24 -23.51 3.06
C GLY A 271 -7.53 -24.39 2.03
N ASP A 272 -8.00 -24.43 0.80
CA ASP A 272 -7.46 -25.23 -0.31
C ASP A 272 -6.62 -24.41 -1.31
N VAL A 273 -6.44 -23.10 -1.07
CA VAL A 273 -5.64 -22.20 -1.90
C VAL A 273 -4.23 -22.10 -1.33
N PRO A 274 -3.19 -22.61 -2.02
CA PRO A 274 -1.80 -22.51 -1.56
C PRO A 274 -1.26 -21.07 -1.57
N PHE A 275 -1.44 -20.36 -2.69
CA PHE A 275 -0.96 -18.99 -2.90
C PHE A 275 -2.13 -18.11 -3.37
N TRP A 276 -2.47 -17.13 -2.57
CA TRP A 276 -3.48 -16.12 -2.90
C TRP A 276 -2.79 -14.82 -3.27
N VAL A 277 -2.88 -14.43 -4.53
CA VAL A 277 -2.26 -13.20 -5.02
C VAL A 277 -3.03 -11.99 -4.51
N CYS A 278 -2.32 -11.05 -3.93
CA CYS A 278 -2.92 -9.82 -3.41
C CYS A 278 -1.83 -8.77 -3.11
N ASN A 279 -2.26 -7.64 -2.61
CA ASN A 279 -1.40 -6.60 -2.06
C ASN A 279 -1.64 -6.42 -0.55
N THR A 280 -0.81 -5.61 0.10
CA THR A 280 -0.89 -5.39 1.54
C THR A 280 -2.18 -4.71 2.00
N GLU A 281 -2.85 -3.96 1.14
CA GLU A 281 -4.17 -3.41 1.43
C GLU A 281 -5.21 -4.51 1.68
N LYS A 282 -5.24 -5.54 0.83
CA LYS A 282 -6.13 -6.70 1.03
C LYS A 282 -5.75 -7.51 2.25
N VAL A 283 -4.45 -7.68 2.50
CA VAL A 283 -3.96 -8.38 3.71
C VAL A 283 -4.45 -7.71 4.99
N SER A 284 -4.52 -6.38 5.01
CA SER A 284 -5.05 -5.61 6.15
C SER A 284 -6.48 -6.04 6.54
N GLY A 285 -7.26 -6.49 5.57
CA GLY A 285 -8.63 -6.95 5.78
C GLY A 285 -8.78 -8.41 6.23
N MET A 286 -7.71 -9.22 6.18
CA MET A 286 -7.83 -10.68 6.38
C MET A 286 -8.29 -11.05 7.80
N LYS A 287 -7.73 -10.41 8.83
CA LYS A 287 -8.13 -10.69 10.23
C LYS A 287 -9.63 -10.52 10.48
N LYS A 288 -10.24 -9.51 9.88
CA LYS A 288 -11.69 -9.30 9.96
C LYS A 288 -12.47 -10.42 9.25
N ARG A 289 -11.91 -11.00 8.15
CA ARG A 289 -12.57 -12.05 7.36
C ARG A 289 -12.38 -13.45 7.95
N GLU A 290 -11.33 -13.69 8.74
CA GLU A 290 -11.22 -14.92 9.57
C GLU A 290 -12.49 -15.17 10.36
N SER A 291 -13.02 -14.15 11.03
CA SER A 291 -14.24 -14.23 11.82
C SER A 291 -15.52 -14.44 11.01
N LYS A 292 -15.49 -14.17 9.70
CA LYS A 292 -16.61 -14.37 8.78
C LYS A 292 -16.60 -15.72 8.08
N SER A 293 -15.44 -16.40 7.96
CA SER A 293 -15.33 -17.70 7.31
C SER A 293 -15.73 -18.84 8.25
N GLU A 294 -16.81 -19.53 7.92
CA GLU A 294 -17.23 -20.71 8.67
C GLU A 294 -16.26 -21.89 8.49
N THR A 295 -15.62 -22.00 7.32
CA THR A 295 -14.59 -23.01 7.04
C THR A 295 -13.36 -22.78 7.92
N PHE A 296 -12.84 -21.55 7.94
CA PHE A 296 -11.67 -21.20 8.76
C PHE A 296 -11.93 -21.38 10.26
N LYS A 297 -13.12 -21.00 10.76
CA LYS A 297 -13.49 -21.21 12.16
C LYS A 297 -13.46 -22.69 12.56
N LYS A 298 -13.90 -23.59 11.68
CA LYS A 298 -13.92 -25.04 11.93
C LYS A 298 -12.54 -25.65 11.82
N GLN A 299 -11.72 -25.17 10.91
CA GLN A 299 -10.39 -25.69 10.63
C GLN A 299 -9.39 -24.53 10.39
N PRO A 300 -8.95 -23.85 11.45
CA PRO A 300 -7.99 -22.78 11.34
C PRO A 300 -6.65 -23.26 10.76
N PHE A 301 -5.99 -22.40 9.98
CA PHE A 301 -4.68 -22.66 9.43
C PHE A 301 -3.77 -21.43 9.55
N SER A 302 -2.46 -21.65 9.51
CA SER A 302 -1.47 -20.59 9.52
C SER A 302 -1.21 -20.10 8.09
N TYR A 303 -1.06 -18.79 7.95
CA TYR A 303 -0.75 -18.14 6.69
C TYR A 303 0.11 -16.90 6.95
N GLY A 304 0.71 -16.36 5.88
CA GLY A 304 1.45 -15.11 5.94
C GLY A 304 1.63 -14.51 4.55
N PHE A 305 2.10 -13.27 4.51
CA PHE A 305 2.38 -12.56 3.27
C PHE A 305 3.84 -12.74 2.86
N ILE A 306 4.08 -12.98 1.58
CA ILE A 306 5.41 -13.04 0.96
C ILE A 306 5.45 -12.10 -0.26
N TYR A 307 6.62 -11.61 -0.59
CA TYR A 307 6.84 -10.95 -1.87
C TYR A 307 6.85 -11.98 -3.01
N ALA A 308 6.65 -11.54 -4.24
CA ALA A 308 6.63 -12.45 -5.37
C ALA A 308 8.01 -13.14 -5.54
N PRO A 309 8.10 -14.47 -5.36
CA PRO A 309 9.36 -15.20 -5.43
C PRO A 309 9.72 -15.55 -6.89
N VAL A 310 9.82 -14.52 -7.74
CA VAL A 310 9.97 -14.67 -9.18
C VAL A 310 11.35 -14.21 -9.70
N GLY A 311 12.28 -13.85 -8.80
CA GLY A 311 13.67 -13.63 -9.13
C GLY A 311 14.47 -14.93 -9.11
N GLU A 312 15.52 -15.01 -9.90
CA GLU A 312 16.42 -16.16 -9.97
C GLU A 312 17.08 -16.45 -8.61
N ALA A 313 17.52 -15.41 -7.91
CA ALA A 313 18.21 -15.48 -6.64
C ALA A 313 17.36 -15.06 -5.44
N GLY A 314 16.14 -14.54 -5.67
CA GLY A 314 15.34 -14.00 -4.59
C GLY A 314 13.93 -13.59 -4.97
N GLN A 315 13.41 -12.65 -4.23
CA GLN A 315 12.06 -12.13 -4.38
C GLN A 315 12.09 -10.71 -4.93
N TYR A 316 11.13 -10.37 -5.77
CA TYR A 316 10.92 -9.00 -6.18
C TYR A 316 9.93 -8.29 -5.27
N ILE A 317 10.30 -7.08 -4.84
CA ILE A 317 9.42 -6.21 -4.07
C ILE A 317 9.05 -5.02 -4.94
N TYR A 318 7.78 -4.85 -5.19
CA TYR A 318 7.25 -3.63 -5.72
C TYR A 318 6.46 -2.89 -4.65
N ARG A 319 6.94 -1.70 -4.29
CA ARG A 319 6.35 -0.81 -3.30
C ARG A 319 5.80 0.41 -3.99
N GLU A 320 4.58 0.76 -3.66
CA GLU A 320 3.95 2.01 -4.07
C GLU A 320 3.42 2.75 -2.85
N PRO A 321 3.39 4.08 -2.84
CA PRO A 321 2.67 4.80 -1.81
C PRO A 321 1.21 4.38 -1.83
N TRP A 322 0.67 4.20 -0.64
CA TRP A 322 -0.76 4.04 -0.48
C TRP A 322 -1.43 5.41 -0.65
N PHE A 323 -2.43 5.74 0.15
CA PHE A 323 -2.98 7.08 0.15
C PHE A 323 -2.11 8.06 0.94
N GLY A 324 -2.42 9.33 0.78
CA GLY A 324 -1.89 10.44 1.58
C GLY A 324 -2.98 11.46 1.86
N PHE A 325 -2.64 12.46 2.66
CA PHE A 325 -3.50 13.62 2.91
C PHE A 325 -2.87 14.89 2.38
N ALA A 326 -3.69 15.73 1.75
CA ALA A 326 -3.36 17.06 1.31
C ALA A 326 -4.16 18.12 2.09
N ALA A 327 -3.55 19.27 2.31
CA ALA A 327 -4.24 20.45 2.81
C ALA A 327 -4.85 21.23 1.64
N ASN A 328 -6.13 21.61 1.76
CA ASN A 328 -6.79 22.44 0.76
C ASN A 328 -6.35 23.90 0.93
N LYS A 329 -5.69 24.47 -0.10
CA LYS A 329 -5.22 25.87 -0.05
C LYS A 329 -6.33 26.90 0.05
N THR A 330 -7.57 26.55 -0.32
CA THR A 330 -8.74 27.40 -0.20
C THR A 330 -9.57 27.11 1.05
N GLY A 331 -9.17 26.12 1.84
CA GLY A 331 -9.82 25.76 3.08
C GLY A 331 -9.76 26.87 4.12
N LYS A 332 -10.79 26.98 4.93
CA LYS A 332 -10.89 28.01 5.99
C LYS A 332 -9.76 27.94 7.00
N ASN A 333 -9.28 26.72 7.27
CA ASN A 333 -8.27 26.45 8.28
C ASN A 333 -6.94 25.94 7.64
N ALA A 334 -6.59 26.42 6.45
CA ALA A 334 -5.44 25.91 5.68
C ALA A 334 -4.13 25.83 6.49
N ASP A 335 -3.82 26.82 7.35
CA ASP A 335 -2.61 26.81 8.17
C ASP A 335 -2.65 25.69 9.22
N TYR A 336 -3.81 25.46 9.85
CA TYR A 336 -3.99 24.37 10.81
C TYR A 336 -4.06 23.00 10.10
N ALA A 337 -4.57 22.94 8.87
CA ALA A 337 -4.48 21.74 8.05
C ALA A 337 -3.03 21.37 7.73
N VAL A 338 -2.19 22.35 7.41
CA VAL A 338 -0.73 22.15 7.26
C VAL A 338 -0.09 21.68 8.54
N GLU A 339 -0.48 22.25 9.70
CA GLU A 339 -0.01 21.82 11.03
C GLU A 339 -0.40 20.36 11.33
N PHE A 340 -1.62 19.96 10.99
CA PHE A 340 -2.05 18.57 11.08
C PHE A 340 -1.21 17.64 10.17
N LEU A 341 -0.88 18.07 8.94
CA LEU A 341 0.00 17.29 8.06
C LEU A 341 1.43 17.21 8.61
N ARG A 342 1.92 18.26 9.30
CA ARG A 342 3.21 18.23 9.99
C ARG A 342 3.21 17.21 11.14
N PHE A 343 2.12 17.12 11.88
CA PHE A 343 1.94 16.10 12.91
C PHE A 343 1.88 14.70 12.30
N LEU A 344 1.07 14.52 11.26
CA LEU A 344 0.90 13.26 10.53
C LEU A 344 2.23 12.73 9.95
N ALA A 345 3.13 13.62 9.52
CA ALA A 345 4.43 13.28 8.95
C ALA A 345 5.46 12.81 9.99
N THR A 346 5.16 12.87 11.30
CA THR A 346 6.06 12.32 12.32
C THR A 346 6.16 10.80 12.20
N GLN A 347 7.31 10.24 12.56
CA GLN A 347 7.50 8.79 12.53
C GLN A 347 6.48 8.06 13.43
N ALA A 348 6.14 8.65 14.56
CA ALA A 348 5.17 8.07 15.48
C ALA A 348 3.80 7.89 14.86
N GLU A 349 3.27 8.93 14.21
CA GLU A 349 1.94 8.89 13.62
C GLU A 349 1.91 8.08 12.32
N SER A 350 2.95 8.14 11.49
CA SER A 350 3.09 7.26 10.32
C SER A 350 3.09 5.78 10.73
N ASN A 351 3.80 5.42 11.80
CA ASN A 351 3.80 4.05 12.33
C ASN A 351 2.45 3.69 12.96
N ARG A 352 1.78 4.61 13.64
CA ARG A 352 0.46 4.38 14.25
C ARG A 352 -0.58 4.03 13.18
N ILE A 353 -0.62 4.79 12.08
CA ILE A 353 -1.52 4.47 10.95
C ILE A 353 -1.23 3.08 10.41
N ALA A 354 0.05 2.78 10.20
CA ALA A 354 0.48 1.48 9.70
C ALA A 354 0.03 0.33 10.63
N ASP A 355 0.22 0.48 11.94
CA ASP A 355 -0.14 -0.53 12.93
C ASP A 355 -1.66 -0.73 13.03
N VAL A 356 -2.43 0.36 13.11
CA VAL A 356 -3.90 0.28 13.23
C VAL A 356 -4.53 -0.22 11.95
N LYS A 357 -4.08 0.29 10.80
CA LYS A 357 -4.60 -0.13 9.48
C LYS A 357 -4.08 -1.51 9.07
N GLY A 358 -2.91 -1.91 9.55
CA GLY A 358 -2.27 -3.16 9.16
C GLY A 358 -1.62 -3.11 7.77
N VAL A 359 -1.13 -1.95 7.35
CA VAL A 359 -0.33 -1.74 6.13
C VAL A 359 1.12 -1.42 6.51
N PRO A 360 2.10 -1.56 5.60
CA PRO A 360 3.46 -1.09 5.86
C PRO A 360 3.50 0.42 6.03
N SER A 361 4.34 0.91 6.95
CA SER A 361 4.50 2.34 7.23
C SER A 361 5.13 3.09 6.05
N ALA A 362 4.74 4.35 5.86
CA ALA A 362 5.42 5.26 4.94
C ALA A 362 6.74 5.80 5.51
N ALA A 363 7.02 5.62 6.80
CA ALA A 363 8.24 6.08 7.43
C ALA A 363 9.47 5.28 6.97
N LYS A 364 10.66 5.93 6.97
CA LYS A 364 11.95 5.31 6.61
C LYS A 364 12.27 4.07 7.45
N ASP A 365 12.07 4.19 8.77
CA ASP A 365 12.32 3.12 9.74
C ASP A 365 10.99 2.55 10.22
N GLY A 366 10.02 2.47 9.29
CA GLY A 366 8.67 2.05 9.60
C GLY A 366 8.61 0.58 9.99
N THR A 367 7.86 0.29 11.05
CA THR A 367 7.51 -1.07 11.42
C THR A 367 6.41 -1.58 10.49
N GLY A 368 6.60 -2.76 9.91
CA GLY A 368 5.52 -3.45 9.22
C GLY A 368 4.62 -4.17 10.23
N SER A 369 3.35 -4.35 9.89
CA SER A 369 2.46 -5.21 10.66
C SER A 369 3.07 -6.61 10.85
N ALA A 370 2.87 -7.22 12.01
CA ALA A 370 3.38 -8.56 12.35
C ALA A 370 3.00 -9.66 11.33
N ILE A 371 1.98 -9.42 10.50
CA ILE A 371 1.57 -10.31 9.41
C ILE A 371 2.61 -10.36 8.29
N TYR A 372 3.35 -9.25 8.04
CA TYR A 372 4.37 -9.16 6.99
C TYR A 372 5.73 -9.67 7.45
N THR A 373 6.01 -9.66 8.76
CA THR A 373 7.31 -10.02 9.31
C THR A 373 7.43 -11.51 9.67
N LYS A 374 6.32 -12.22 9.88
CA LYS A 374 6.35 -13.60 10.41
C LYS A 374 6.70 -14.69 9.42
N VAL A 375 6.61 -14.44 8.11
CA VAL A 375 6.85 -15.48 7.11
C VAL A 375 8.24 -15.37 6.50
N LEU A 376 8.87 -14.20 6.61
CA LEU A 376 10.17 -13.90 6.04
C LEU A 376 11.07 -13.24 7.11
N ASP A 377 11.62 -14.05 8.01
CA ASP A 377 12.69 -13.62 8.95
C ASP A 377 14.05 -13.34 8.25
N GLU A 378 14.09 -13.35 6.92
CA GLU A 378 15.31 -13.19 6.15
C GLU A 378 15.40 -11.80 5.54
N LYS A 379 16.56 -11.17 5.65
CA LYS A 379 16.92 -9.98 4.90
C LYS A 379 16.62 -10.23 3.41
N LEU A 380 15.77 -9.40 2.84
CA LEU A 380 15.52 -9.40 1.42
C LEU A 380 16.82 -9.20 0.67
N THR A 381 17.07 -10.06 -0.29
CA THR A 381 18.28 -9.99 -1.13
C THR A 381 18.20 -8.81 -2.11
N ALA A 382 19.32 -8.50 -2.74
CA ALA A 382 19.52 -7.33 -3.61
C ALA A 382 18.61 -7.23 -4.84
N ASP A 383 17.82 -8.26 -5.14
CA ASP A 383 16.85 -8.28 -6.24
C ASP A 383 15.52 -7.56 -5.88
N SER A 384 15.44 -7.00 -4.67
CA SER A 384 14.27 -6.25 -4.26
C SER A 384 14.15 -4.94 -5.04
N CYS A 385 13.05 -4.77 -5.76
CA CYS A 385 12.70 -3.52 -6.40
C CYS A 385 11.90 -2.64 -5.45
N VAL A 386 12.34 -1.41 -5.36
CA VAL A 386 11.56 -0.34 -4.75
C VAL A 386 11.04 0.55 -5.87
N ASN A 387 9.76 0.89 -5.86
CA ASN A 387 9.27 1.96 -6.73
C ASN A 387 9.96 3.25 -6.29
N GLN A 388 10.86 3.75 -7.12
CA GLN A 388 11.63 4.97 -6.83
C GLN A 388 11.01 6.23 -7.46
N GLY A 389 9.69 6.21 -7.70
CA GLY A 389 9.00 7.31 -8.35
C GLY A 389 9.27 7.43 -9.85
N GLU A 390 10.00 6.46 -10.42
CA GLU A 390 10.38 6.43 -11.83
C GLU A 390 9.43 5.61 -12.69
N VAL A 391 8.56 4.85 -12.03
CA VAL A 391 7.48 4.09 -12.66
C VAL A 391 6.20 4.90 -12.53
N THR A 392 5.72 5.44 -13.63
CA THR A 392 4.54 6.30 -13.61
C THR A 392 3.26 5.49 -13.43
N PRO A 393 2.17 6.08 -12.92
CA PRO A 393 0.87 5.41 -12.86
C PRO A 393 0.38 4.89 -14.21
N ALA A 394 0.72 5.57 -15.31
CA ALA A 394 0.40 5.14 -16.67
C ALA A 394 1.10 3.81 -17.03
N MET A 395 2.40 3.68 -16.69
CA MET A 395 3.14 2.43 -16.90
C MET A 395 2.55 1.29 -16.04
N VAL A 396 2.22 1.55 -14.77
CA VAL A 396 1.62 0.56 -13.87
C VAL A 396 0.28 0.07 -14.41
N SER A 397 -0.62 0.99 -14.73
CA SER A 397 -1.94 0.67 -15.27
C SER A 397 -1.84 -0.10 -16.58
N LYS A 398 -0.90 0.31 -17.47
CA LYS A 398 -0.70 -0.36 -18.76
C LYS A 398 -0.17 -1.78 -18.57
N TRP A 399 0.81 -1.99 -17.68
CA TRP A 399 1.30 -3.34 -17.40
C TRP A 399 0.19 -4.25 -16.87
N CYS A 400 -0.55 -3.79 -15.86
CA CYS A 400 -1.67 -4.54 -15.29
C CYS A 400 -2.69 -4.95 -16.37
N SER A 401 -3.01 -4.03 -17.27
CA SER A 401 -3.93 -4.32 -18.39
C SER A 401 -3.32 -5.31 -19.39
N CYS A 402 -2.09 -5.09 -19.85
CA CYS A 402 -1.44 -5.93 -20.86
C CYS A 402 -1.27 -7.37 -20.39
N ILE A 403 -0.69 -7.57 -19.19
CA ILE A 403 -0.42 -8.93 -18.70
C ILE A 403 -1.72 -9.70 -18.39
N THR A 404 -2.74 -9.01 -17.88
CA THR A 404 -4.05 -9.61 -17.65
C THR A 404 -4.71 -10.03 -18.96
N GLN A 405 -4.71 -9.15 -19.95
CA GLN A 405 -5.30 -9.46 -21.27
C GLN A 405 -4.50 -10.55 -22.02
N TYR A 406 -3.18 -10.56 -21.85
CA TYR A 406 -2.33 -11.61 -22.39
C TYR A 406 -2.67 -12.98 -21.78
N ALA A 407 -2.74 -13.07 -20.45
CA ALA A 407 -3.14 -14.29 -19.76
C ALA A 407 -4.55 -14.79 -20.14
N LEU A 408 -5.45 -13.89 -20.55
CA LEU A 408 -6.80 -14.19 -21.03
C LEU A 408 -6.86 -14.49 -22.53
N GLY A 409 -5.71 -14.57 -23.24
CA GLY A 409 -5.64 -14.84 -24.67
C GLY A 409 -6.20 -13.74 -25.57
N LYS A 410 -6.13 -12.46 -25.13
CA LYS A 410 -6.61 -11.31 -25.91
C LYS A 410 -5.57 -10.74 -26.87
N TYR A 411 -4.30 -11.06 -26.69
CA TYR A 411 -3.22 -10.76 -27.63
C TYR A 411 -2.88 -11.99 -28.45
N ALA A 412 -2.46 -11.79 -29.70
CA ALA A 412 -2.06 -12.87 -30.57
C ALA A 412 -0.67 -13.46 -30.20
N SER A 413 0.15 -12.69 -29.48
CA SER A 413 1.49 -13.11 -29.06
C SER A 413 2.02 -12.29 -27.87
N ALA A 414 3.04 -12.80 -27.20
CA ALA A 414 3.81 -12.08 -26.21
C ALA A 414 4.44 -10.80 -26.79
N HIS A 415 4.90 -10.85 -28.04
CA HIS A 415 5.43 -9.70 -28.79
C HIS A 415 4.41 -8.57 -28.86
N GLU A 416 3.18 -8.85 -29.28
CA GLU A 416 2.11 -7.84 -29.39
C GLU A 416 1.81 -7.19 -28.03
N ALA A 417 1.69 -7.98 -26.97
CA ALA A 417 1.45 -7.48 -25.63
C ALA A 417 2.63 -6.65 -25.10
N ALA A 418 3.85 -7.08 -25.35
CA ALA A 418 5.06 -6.34 -24.97
C ALA A 418 5.16 -5.00 -25.71
N GLN A 419 4.92 -4.96 -27.02
CA GLN A 419 4.95 -3.73 -27.82
C GLN A 419 3.89 -2.72 -27.36
N ASP A 420 2.69 -3.20 -27.02
CA ASP A 420 1.62 -2.34 -26.49
C ASP A 420 1.99 -1.71 -25.13
N PHE A 421 2.65 -2.46 -24.26
CA PHE A 421 3.21 -1.94 -23.01
C PHE A 421 4.35 -0.94 -23.24
N LEU A 422 5.33 -1.31 -24.07
CA LEU A 422 6.52 -0.51 -24.35
C LEU A 422 6.18 0.82 -25.05
N GLY A 423 5.09 0.88 -25.80
CA GLY A 423 4.58 2.11 -26.40
C GLY A 423 4.26 3.19 -25.35
N VAL A 424 3.65 2.79 -24.22
CA VAL A 424 3.39 3.72 -23.11
C VAL A 424 4.69 4.08 -22.39
N CYS A 425 5.56 3.08 -22.12
CA CYS A 425 6.83 3.36 -21.45
C CYS A 425 7.71 4.34 -22.23
N SER A 426 7.78 4.20 -23.56
CA SER A 426 8.56 5.09 -24.43
C SER A 426 8.03 6.53 -24.46
N ALA A 427 6.73 6.73 -24.26
CA ALA A 427 6.13 8.06 -24.18
C ALA A 427 6.44 8.75 -22.82
N GLU A 428 6.56 7.96 -21.76
CA GLU A 428 6.80 8.44 -20.40
C GLU A 428 8.30 8.63 -20.07
N ILE A 429 9.17 7.81 -20.68
CA ILE A 429 10.64 7.89 -20.49
C ILE A 429 11.23 8.75 -21.64
N LYS A 430 11.61 9.95 -21.28
CA LYS A 430 12.25 10.91 -22.21
C LYS A 430 13.76 11.01 -21.94
#